data_4744ca3c8ca0d771d9fc3f21c351d181
#
_entry.id   4744ca3c8ca0d771d9fc3f21c351d181
#
_cell.length_a   1.000
_cell.length_b   1.000
_cell.length_c   1.000
_cell.angle_alpha   90.00
_cell.angle_beta   90.00
_cell.angle_gamma   90.00
#
_symmetry.space_group_name_H-M   'P 1'
#
loop_
_entity.id
_entity.type
_entity.pdbx_description
1 polymer ?
#
loop_
_entity_poly.entity_id
_entity_poly.type
_entity_poly.pdbx_seq_one_letter_code
_entity_poly.pdbx_strand_id
1 'polypeptide(L)'
;LWFRRAMDNKAVVKFTTSSAVSSANDLAALFNSTSFTKGGKTYSAAVSDATVTFTATEEGEADTIPETVDVFTDEHLSKPVTTECTAPTAKFTNGKDAKTAAESFIEQIKKFQSEVDNDWYYLLTDKDEDEYVIALAKFAEASEPSEAELGAGVEDHRKFYMGQTSNKAFVCNTARAAVIYADADNLNEEPDASYTGNVGPFYPTSVTWKFKRPQDGNASTTKLITLPLLTDGERETLLENHVNFLTEEYKRQYVKDGTCLNGEFIDVVLGGDWIAKRMRDLLYDILLENANINYGDDGFGMIGTAVLQALAEATDLNIIARDPESKTGVFTVVIPKYAESTEDQRRNRVMPDITWEAQLAGAVHQVKTKGVLRATL
;
A
#
# COMPACT_ATOMS: atom_id res chain seq x y z
N LEU A 1 43.89 12.76 -20.24
CA LEU A 1 43.78 11.63 -19.32
C LEU A 1 42.70 10.65 -19.78
N TRP A 2 42.99 9.39 -19.67
CA TRP A 2 42.09 8.33 -20.06
C TRP A 2 41.78 7.47 -18.83
N PHE A 3 40.51 7.14 -18.64
CA PHE A 3 40.05 6.24 -17.61
C PHE A 3 39.55 4.98 -18.24
N ARG A 4 39.93 3.84 -17.71
CA ARG A 4 39.58 2.53 -18.21
C ARG A 4 38.88 1.71 -17.12
N ARG A 5 37.89 0.96 -17.54
CA ARG A 5 37.26 -0.07 -16.73
C ARG A 5 38.17 -1.31 -16.69
N ALA A 6 38.47 -1.83 -15.52
CA ALA A 6 39.43 -2.93 -15.34
C ALA A 6 39.01 -4.23 -16.07
N MET A 7 37.74 -4.44 -16.39
CA MET A 7 37.25 -5.68 -16.97
C MET A 7 37.25 -5.76 -18.51
N ASP A 8 37.17 -4.66 -19.24
CA ASP A 8 36.95 -4.69 -20.68
C ASP A 8 38.00 -3.97 -21.51
N ASN A 9 39.04 -3.47 -20.90
CA ASN A 9 40.17 -2.78 -21.53
C ASN A 9 39.80 -1.57 -22.40
N LYS A 10 38.57 -1.04 -22.26
CA LYS A 10 38.07 0.11 -23.02
C LYS A 10 38.14 1.39 -22.22
N ALA A 11 38.53 2.47 -22.87
CA ALA A 11 38.48 3.80 -22.28
C ALA A 11 37.00 4.16 -21.98
N VAL A 12 36.73 4.53 -20.73
CA VAL A 12 35.37 4.92 -20.28
C VAL A 12 35.13 6.39 -20.56
N VAL A 13 36.14 7.22 -20.32
CA VAL A 13 36.07 8.68 -20.50
C VAL A 13 37.42 9.21 -20.94
N LYS A 14 37.40 10.12 -21.93
CA LYS A 14 38.59 10.86 -22.39
C LYS A 14 38.47 12.33 -22.00
N PHE A 15 39.44 12.85 -21.31
CA PHE A 15 39.58 14.27 -21.04
C PHE A 15 40.77 14.82 -21.83
N THR A 16 40.53 15.89 -22.59
CA THR A 16 41.58 16.62 -23.27
C THR A 16 41.84 17.88 -22.47
N THR A 17 43.05 18.04 -21.94
CA THR A 17 43.46 19.23 -21.17
C THR A 17 44.38 20.09 -22.03
N SER A 18 44.18 21.40 -21.99
CA SER A 18 45.11 22.41 -22.57
C SER A 18 46.22 22.79 -21.61
N SER A 19 46.16 22.32 -20.35
CA SER A 19 47.13 22.64 -19.30
C SER A 19 47.59 21.36 -18.61
N ALA A 20 48.80 21.36 -18.06
CA ALA A 20 49.30 20.25 -17.27
C ALA A 20 48.46 20.08 -15.98
N VAL A 21 48.01 18.87 -15.73
CA VAL A 21 47.36 18.49 -14.45
C VAL A 21 48.46 18.19 -13.46
N SER A 22 48.65 19.06 -12.49
CA SER A 22 49.74 18.99 -11.52
C SER A 22 49.26 18.72 -10.09
N SER A 23 47.98 18.81 -9.84
CA SER A 23 47.39 18.59 -8.52
C SER A 23 46.07 17.85 -8.59
N ALA A 24 45.63 17.27 -7.44
CA ALA A 24 44.30 16.67 -7.32
C ALA A 24 43.19 17.69 -7.63
N ASN A 25 43.40 18.95 -7.28
CA ASN A 25 42.46 20.02 -7.58
C ASN A 25 42.33 20.33 -9.09
N ASP A 26 43.43 20.25 -9.84
CA ASP A 26 43.40 20.43 -11.29
C ASP A 26 42.68 19.27 -11.96
N LEU A 27 42.90 18.04 -11.50
CA LEU A 27 42.18 16.85 -11.91
C LEU A 27 40.68 16.97 -11.56
N ALA A 28 40.40 17.46 -10.37
CA ALA A 28 39.09 17.74 -9.85
C ALA A 28 38.32 18.76 -10.70
N ALA A 29 38.98 19.84 -11.07
CA ALA A 29 38.37 20.88 -11.94
C ALA A 29 37.99 20.36 -13.35
N LEU A 30 38.71 19.36 -13.85
CA LEU A 30 38.42 18.68 -15.11
C LEU A 30 37.11 17.87 -15.07
N PHE A 31 36.78 17.27 -13.94
CA PHE A 31 35.55 16.53 -13.75
C PHE A 31 34.37 17.40 -13.39
N ASN A 32 34.64 18.54 -12.76
CA ASN A 32 33.59 19.48 -12.36
C ASN A 32 32.94 20.09 -13.61
N SER A 33 31.68 19.90 -13.81
CA SER A 33 30.91 20.29 -14.99
C SER A 33 30.94 19.35 -16.21
N THR A 34 31.52 18.17 -16.10
CA THR A 34 31.51 17.22 -17.19
C THR A 34 30.39 16.17 -16.98
N SER A 35 29.60 15.94 -18.01
CA SER A 35 28.65 14.80 -18.06
C SER A 35 29.11 13.78 -19.09
N PHE A 36 28.91 12.52 -18.84
CA PHE A 36 29.16 11.46 -19.80
C PHE A 36 28.04 10.43 -19.77
N THR A 37 27.81 9.77 -20.89
CA THR A 37 26.77 8.73 -21.03
C THR A 37 27.41 7.37 -21.17
N LYS A 38 26.97 6.41 -20.37
CA LYS A 38 27.39 5.02 -20.45
C LYS A 38 26.22 4.09 -20.16
N GLY A 39 26.07 3.02 -20.94
CA GLY A 39 24.96 2.07 -20.79
C GLY A 39 23.59 2.71 -20.92
N GLY A 40 23.47 3.81 -21.68
CA GLY A 40 22.23 4.58 -21.82
C GLY A 40 21.95 5.58 -20.67
N LYS A 41 22.79 5.60 -19.64
CA LYS A 41 22.65 6.53 -18.49
C LYS A 41 23.66 7.65 -18.53
N THR A 42 23.24 8.82 -18.11
CA THR A 42 24.08 10.03 -18.00
C THR A 42 24.56 10.18 -16.56
N TYR A 43 25.85 10.47 -16.40
CA TYR A 43 26.51 10.71 -15.14
C TYR A 43 27.04 12.13 -15.08
N SER A 44 26.86 12.79 -13.96
CA SER A 44 27.50 14.06 -13.62
C SER A 44 28.63 13.82 -12.62
N ALA A 45 29.69 14.57 -12.73
CA ALA A 45 30.80 14.54 -11.78
C ALA A 45 30.81 15.80 -10.92
N ALA A 46 30.94 15.63 -9.63
CA ALA A 46 31.17 16.70 -8.68
C ALA A 46 32.44 16.40 -7.87
N VAL A 47 33.16 17.43 -7.50
CA VAL A 47 34.41 17.28 -6.78
C VAL A 47 34.37 18.04 -5.46
N SER A 48 34.80 17.37 -4.40
CA SER A 48 35.04 17.96 -3.10
C SER A 48 36.41 17.49 -2.61
N ASP A 49 37.29 18.43 -2.34
CA ASP A 49 38.69 18.19 -1.96
C ASP A 49 39.43 17.29 -2.98
N ALA A 50 39.89 16.12 -2.57
CA ALA A 50 40.56 15.15 -3.44
C ALA A 50 39.62 14.03 -3.93
N THR A 51 38.33 14.17 -3.72
CA THR A 51 37.33 13.15 -4.05
C THR A 51 36.48 13.59 -5.24
N VAL A 52 36.40 12.73 -6.25
CA VAL A 52 35.47 12.90 -7.39
C VAL A 52 34.28 11.98 -7.16
N THR A 53 33.09 12.58 -7.09
CA THR A 53 31.82 11.84 -6.96
C THR A 53 31.10 11.84 -8.30
N PHE A 54 30.83 10.66 -8.84
CA PHE A 54 29.99 10.50 -10.02
C PHE A 54 28.57 10.17 -9.58
N THR A 55 27.63 10.96 -10.05
CA THR A 55 26.20 10.77 -9.75
C THR A 55 25.46 10.44 -11.04
N ALA A 56 24.73 9.33 -11.07
CA ALA A 56 23.81 9.05 -12.16
C ALA A 56 22.65 10.05 -12.13
N THR A 57 22.28 10.60 -13.28
CA THR A 57 21.16 11.55 -13.38
C THR A 57 19.81 10.86 -13.43
N GLU A 58 19.81 9.54 -13.67
CA GLU A 58 18.61 8.71 -13.72
C GLU A 58 18.72 7.54 -12.75
N GLU A 59 17.61 7.20 -12.12
CA GLU A 59 17.53 6.01 -11.25
C GLU A 59 17.53 4.74 -12.11
N GLY A 60 18.10 3.65 -11.59
CA GLY A 60 18.11 2.36 -12.23
C GLY A 60 19.33 1.53 -11.86
N GLU A 61 19.37 0.28 -12.34
CA GLU A 61 20.47 -0.62 -12.11
C GLU A 61 21.80 0.02 -12.49
N ALA A 62 22.68 0.18 -11.52
CA ALA A 62 24.02 0.67 -11.77
C ALA A 62 24.75 -0.38 -12.61
N ASP A 63 25.33 0.04 -13.74
CA ASP A 63 26.37 -0.79 -14.37
C ASP A 63 27.37 -1.17 -13.29
N THR A 64 27.72 -2.44 -13.19
CA THR A 64 28.77 -2.92 -12.29
C THR A 64 30.04 -2.14 -12.60
N ILE A 65 30.34 -1.13 -11.78
CA ILE A 65 31.57 -0.37 -11.94
C ILE A 65 32.61 -1.07 -11.06
N PRO A 66 33.75 -1.45 -11.60
CA PRO A 66 34.78 -2.12 -10.82
C PRO A 66 35.31 -1.22 -9.73
N GLU A 67 35.71 -1.79 -8.61
CA GLU A 67 36.25 -1.09 -7.44
C GLU A 67 37.54 -0.30 -7.73
N THR A 68 38.16 -0.54 -8.89
CA THR A 68 39.40 0.11 -9.31
C THR A 68 39.25 0.81 -10.65
N VAL A 69 39.72 2.03 -10.73
CA VAL A 69 39.80 2.83 -11.97
C VAL A 69 41.27 3.06 -12.29
N ASP A 70 41.72 2.55 -13.45
CA ASP A 70 43.07 2.80 -13.93
C ASP A 70 43.11 4.15 -14.69
N VAL A 71 44.10 4.95 -14.41
CA VAL A 71 44.37 6.23 -15.08
C VAL A 71 45.54 6.06 -16.05
N PHE A 72 45.36 6.51 -17.30
CA PHE A 72 46.39 6.42 -18.34
C PHE A 72 46.71 7.77 -18.90
N THR A 73 47.99 7.96 -19.31
CA THR A 73 48.46 9.20 -19.93
C THR A 73 48.48 9.12 -21.45
N ASP A 74 48.36 7.95 -22.02
CA ASP A 74 48.41 7.74 -23.47
C ASP A 74 47.11 7.18 -24.07
N GLU A 75 46.92 7.43 -25.35
CA GLU A 75 45.72 7.03 -26.10
C GLU A 75 45.59 5.50 -26.29
N HIS A 76 46.70 4.76 -26.16
CA HIS A 76 46.77 3.33 -26.37
C HIS A 76 46.57 2.55 -25.07
N LEU A 77 46.38 3.23 -23.96
CA LEU A 77 46.21 2.62 -22.62
C LEU A 77 47.37 1.68 -22.25
N SER A 78 48.58 1.99 -22.71
CA SER A 78 49.74 1.13 -22.59
C SER A 78 50.53 1.33 -21.30
N LYS A 79 50.38 2.49 -20.67
CA LYS A 79 51.12 2.88 -19.47
C LYS A 79 50.19 3.46 -18.42
N PRO A 80 49.79 2.67 -17.41
CA PRO A 80 49.06 3.23 -16.28
C PRO A 80 49.96 4.20 -15.50
N VAL A 81 49.37 5.25 -14.95
CA VAL A 81 50.09 6.21 -14.08
C VAL A 81 50.24 5.53 -12.72
N THR A 82 51.34 4.74 -12.56
CA THR A 82 51.56 3.94 -11.34
C THR A 82 52.46 4.58 -10.33
N THR A 83 53.09 5.74 -10.65
CA THR A 83 54.25 6.17 -9.87
C THR A 83 53.98 7.33 -8.91
N GLU A 84 52.86 8.01 -9.00
CA GLU A 84 52.59 9.18 -8.15
C GLU A 84 51.13 9.32 -7.68
N CYS A 85 50.26 8.43 -8.08
CA CYS A 85 48.89 8.40 -7.58
C CYS A 85 48.59 7.05 -6.94
N THR A 86 48.17 7.04 -5.69
CA THR A 86 47.48 5.90 -5.09
C THR A 86 46.29 5.60 -5.98
N ALA A 87 46.15 4.35 -6.40
CA ALA A 87 45.03 3.96 -7.25
C ALA A 87 43.70 4.47 -6.61
N PRO A 88 42.89 5.25 -7.33
CA PRO A 88 41.65 5.77 -6.77
C PRO A 88 40.70 4.59 -6.50
N THR A 89 40.31 4.45 -5.26
CA THR A 89 39.25 3.51 -4.86
C THR A 89 37.91 4.15 -5.18
N ALA A 90 37.24 3.67 -6.20
CA ALA A 90 35.86 4.09 -6.48
C ALA A 90 34.92 3.36 -5.54
N LYS A 91 34.27 4.08 -4.66
CA LYS A 91 33.19 3.54 -3.83
C LYS A 91 31.88 4.16 -4.27
N PHE A 92 30.99 3.34 -4.79
CA PHE A 92 29.62 3.75 -5.09
C PHE A 92 28.77 3.60 -3.84
N THR A 93 28.09 4.67 -3.45
CA THR A 93 27.15 4.68 -2.35
C THR A 93 25.82 5.21 -2.88
N ASN A 94 24.71 4.67 -2.38
CA ASN A 94 23.34 5.09 -2.74
C ASN A 94 22.94 4.80 -4.20
N GLY A 95 23.51 3.76 -4.82
CA GLY A 95 22.89 3.20 -6.00
C GLY A 95 21.50 2.69 -5.63
N LYS A 96 20.47 3.15 -6.34
CA LYS A 96 19.15 2.51 -6.26
C LYS A 96 19.08 1.48 -7.35
N ASP A 97 18.60 0.29 -7.00
CA ASP A 97 18.29 -0.74 -7.99
C ASP A 97 17.29 -0.21 -9.01
N ALA A 98 17.30 -0.79 -10.21
CA ALA A 98 16.26 -0.50 -11.18
C ALA A 98 14.91 -0.81 -10.54
N LYS A 99 13.94 0.10 -10.69
CA LYS A 99 12.58 -0.15 -10.23
C LYS A 99 12.04 -1.39 -10.93
N THR A 100 11.41 -2.26 -10.16
CA THR A 100 10.71 -3.39 -10.74
C THR A 100 9.54 -2.91 -11.60
N ALA A 101 9.04 -3.78 -12.48
CA ALA A 101 7.87 -3.45 -13.29
C ALA A 101 6.65 -3.12 -12.40
N ALA A 102 6.50 -3.82 -11.28
CA ALA A 102 5.44 -3.57 -10.31
C ALA A 102 5.59 -2.21 -9.60
N GLU A 103 6.81 -1.83 -9.20
CA GLU A 103 7.06 -0.50 -8.62
C GLU A 103 6.79 0.63 -9.61
N SER A 104 7.17 0.45 -10.87
CA SER A 104 6.87 1.39 -11.94
C SER A 104 5.37 1.53 -12.20
N PHE A 105 4.62 0.44 -12.07
CA PHE A 105 3.16 0.44 -12.14
C PHE A 105 2.53 1.21 -10.97
N ILE A 106 3.00 1.00 -9.75
CA ILE A 106 2.57 1.75 -8.56
C ILE A 106 2.80 3.27 -8.73
N GLU A 107 3.92 3.67 -9.34
CA GLU A 107 4.17 5.10 -9.61
C GLU A 107 3.17 5.70 -10.59
N GLN A 108 2.74 4.94 -11.60
CA GLN A 108 1.68 5.38 -12.50
C GLN A 108 0.35 5.57 -11.76
N ILE A 109 0.00 4.66 -10.81
CA ILE A 109 -1.17 4.82 -9.95
C ILE A 109 -1.05 6.09 -9.10
N LYS A 110 0.10 6.32 -8.44
CA LYS A 110 0.35 7.53 -7.65
C LYS A 110 0.27 8.81 -8.49
N LYS A 111 0.77 8.75 -9.71
CA LYS A 111 0.65 9.86 -10.67
C LYS A 111 -0.82 10.12 -11.02
N PHE A 112 -1.61 9.09 -11.30
CA PHE A 112 -3.05 9.20 -11.53
C PHE A 112 -3.76 9.83 -10.32
N GLN A 113 -3.44 9.38 -9.09
CA GLN A 113 -3.98 9.95 -7.86
C GLN A 113 -3.68 11.45 -7.72
N SER A 114 -2.47 11.88 -8.07
CA SER A 114 -2.06 13.29 -7.91
C SER A 114 -2.55 14.21 -9.03
N GLU A 115 -2.73 13.70 -10.26
CA GLU A 115 -3.01 14.51 -11.44
C GLU A 115 -4.46 14.43 -11.91
N VAL A 116 -5.18 13.36 -11.59
CA VAL A 116 -6.50 13.08 -12.16
C VAL A 116 -7.58 12.94 -11.09
N ASP A 117 -7.50 11.90 -10.26
CA ASP A 117 -8.52 11.58 -9.26
C ASP A 117 -7.95 10.71 -8.14
N ASN A 118 -8.28 11.03 -6.90
CA ASN A 118 -7.93 10.25 -5.72
C ASN A 118 -9.16 9.82 -4.89
N ASP A 119 -10.37 10.12 -5.34
CA ASP A 119 -11.63 9.80 -4.62
C ASP A 119 -12.22 8.44 -5.03
N TRP A 120 -11.37 7.43 -5.17
CA TRP A 120 -11.76 6.04 -5.38
C TRP A 120 -11.28 5.17 -4.20
N TYR A 121 -11.99 4.08 -3.94
CA TYR A 121 -11.73 3.22 -2.79
C TYR A 121 -11.19 1.84 -3.18
N TYR A 122 -11.88 1.13 -4.07
CA TYR A 122 -11.45 -0.19 -4.53
C TYR A 122 -10.42 -0.09 -5.64
N LEU A 123 -9.36 -0.87 -5.50
CA LEU A 123 -8.33 -1.06 -6.51
C LEU A 123 -8.41 -2.48 -7.05
N LEU A 124 -8.57 -2.60 -8.36
CA LEU A 124 -8.51 -3.86 -9.09
C LEU A 124 -7.56 -3.68 -10.28
N THR A 125 -6.99 -4.76 -10.77
CA THR A 125 -6.07 -4.74 -11.90
C THR A 125 -6.15 -6.04 -12.69
N ASP A 126 -5.79 -5.97 -13.96
CA ASP A 126 -5.59 -7.11 -14.85
C ASP A 126 -4.24 -7.85 -14.63
N LYS A 127 -3.47 -7.42 -13.62
CA LYS A 127 -2.19 -8.01 -13.27
C LYS A 127 -2.38 -9.06 -12.19
N ASP A 128 -2.08 -10.30 -12.52
CA ASP A 128 -2.24 -11.48 -11.67
C ASP A 128 -0.92 -12.14 -11.27
N GLU A 129 0.22 -11.62 -11.75
CA GLU A 129 1.52 -12.09 -11.30
C GLU A 129 1.78 -11.67 -9.84
N ASP A 130 2.28 -12.59 -9.04
CA ASP A 130 2.50 -12.41 -7.59
C ASP A 130 3.24 -11.10 -7.23
N GLU A 131 4.20 -10.68 -8.07
CA GLU A 131 4.96 -9.46 -7.87
C GLU A 131 4.03 -8.22 -7.85
N TYR A 132 3.11 -8.13 -8.80
CA TYR A 132 2.14 -7.03 -8.87
C TYR A 132 1.11 -7.12 -7.74
N VAL A 133 0.59 -8.31 -7.48
CA VAL A 133 -0.41 -8.53 -6.42
C VAL A 133 0.16 -8.12 -5.06
N ILE A 134 1.40 -8.52 -4.73
CA ILE A 134 2.08 -8.15 -3.49
C ILE A 134 2.37 -6.63 -3.44
N ALA A 135 2.83 -6.04 -4.54
CA ALA A 135 3.12 -4.61 -4.58
C ALA A 135 1.86 -3.77 -4.40
N LEU A 136 0.74 -4.15 -5.04
CA LEU A 136 -0.55 -3.48 -4.90
C LEU A 136 -1.18 -3.66 -3.51
N ALA A 137 -1.04 -4.84 -2.91
CA ALA A 137 -1.47 -5.08 -1.54
C ALA A 137 -0.72 -4.17 -0.56
N LYS A 138 0.60 -4.06 -0.69
CA LYS A 138 1.43 -3.14 0.12
C LYS A 138 1.12 -1.67 -0.16
N PHE A 139 0.81 -1.32 -1.40
CA PHE A 139 0.38 0.03 -1.75
C PHE A 139 -0.94 0.40 -1.06
N ALA A 140 -1.92 -0.51 -1.05
CA ALA A 140 -3.18 -0.29 -0.34
C ALA A 140 -2.96 -0.17 1.18
N GLU A 141 -2.09 -1.01 1.77
CA GLU A 141 -1.72 -0.92 3.19
C GLU A 141 -1.09 0.45 3.51
N ALA A 142 -0.16 0.91 2.68
CA ALA A 142 0.50 2.20 2.83
C ALA A 142 -0.42 3.41 2.54
N SER A 143 -1.64 3.20 2.06
CA SER A 143 -2.61 4.28 1.84
C SER A 143 -3.32 4.71 3.13
N GLU A 144 -3.20 3.94 4.20
CA GLU A 144 -3.75 4.31 5.50
C GLU A 144 -2.86 5.37 6.15
N PRO A 145 -3.37 6.59 6.38
CA PRO A 145 -2.57 7.62 7.00
C PRO A 145 -2.34 7.32 8.48
N SER A 146 -1.16 7.64 8.95
CA SER A 146 -0.83 7.59 10.37
C SER A 146 -1.58 8.68 11.16
N GLU A 147 -1.71 8.51 12.47
CA GLU A 147 -2.31 9.53 13.36
C GLU A 147 -1.60 10.89 13.25
N ALA A 148 -0.26 10.88 13.06
CA ALA A 148 0.51 12.10 12.89
C ALA A 148 0.20 12.82 11.58
N GLU A 149 0.00 12.09 10.49
CA GLU A 149 -0.39 12.62 9.18
C GLU A 149 -1.80 13.19 9.22
N LEU A 150 -2.75 12.49 9.84
CA LEU A 150 -4.11 12.99 10.06
C LEU A 150 -4.11 14.25 10.93
N GLY A 151 -3.30 14.27 11.99
CA GLY A 151 -3.11 15.44 12.84
C GLY A 151 -2.44 16.62 12.11
N ALA A 152 -1.65 16.37 11.09
CA ALA A 152 -1.06 17.38 10.21
C ALA A 152 -2.00 17.84 9.08
N GLY A 153 -3.22 17.28 9.00
CA GLY A 153 -4.22 17.64 7.99
C GLY A 153 -4.03 16.91 6.66
N VAL A 154 -3.30 15.80 6.65
CA VAL A 154 -3.24 14.93 5.47
C VAL A 154 -4.60 14.29 5.24
N GLU A 155 -5.09 14.39 4.03
CA GLU A 155 -6.39 13.86 3.64
C GLU A 155 -6.36 12.32 3.62
N ASP A 156 -7.42 11.70 4.12
CA ASP A 156 -7.52 10.24 4.19
C ASP A 156 -8.11 9.69 2.88
N HIS A 157 -7.24 9.16 2.06
CA HIS A 157 -7.58 8.51 0.80
C HIS A 157 -7.26 7.00 0.87
N ARG A 158 -7.71 6.33 1.92
CA ARG A 158 -7.53 4.89 2.09
C ARG A 158 -8.02 4.11 0.87
N LYS A 159 -7.26 3.09 0.52
CA LYS A 159 -7.57 2.18 -0.60
C LYS A 159 -7.75 0.76 -0.07
N PHE A 160 -8.54 -0.02 -0.78
CA PHE A 160 -8.69 -1.44 -0.54
C PHE A 160 -8.41 -2.19 -1.85
N TYR A 161 -7.44 -3.10 -1.82
CA TYR A 161 -7.06 -3.87 -2.99
C TYR A 161 -7.78 -5.22 -3.02
N MET A 162 -8.37 -5.54 -4.16
CA MET A 162 -8.91 -6.87 -4.45
C MET A 162 -8.10 -7.44 -5.61
N GLY A 163 -7.40 -8.53 -5.37
CA GLY A 163 -6.55 -9.18 -6.36
C GLY A 163 -6.93 -10.63 -6.59
N GLN A 164 -6.31 -11.21 -7.61
CA GLN A 164 -6.44 -12.63 -7.93
C GLN A 164 -5.06 -13.28 -8.04
N THR A 165 -4.99 -14.58 -7.85
CA THR A 165 -3.77 -15.36 -8.01
C THR A 165 -4.05 -16.79 -8.44
N SER A 166 -3.15 -17.39 -9.20
CA SER A 166 -3.12 -18.84 -9.48
C SER A 166 -2.07 -19.58 -8.65
N ASN A 167 -1.36 -18.88 -7.77
CA ASN A 167 -0.36 -19.47 -6.90
C ASN A 167 -1.00 -20.04 -5.64
N LYS A 168 -1.03 -21.37 -5.51
CA LYS A 168 -1.55 -22.09 -4.35
C LYS A 168 -0.77 -21.85 -3.05
N ALA A 169 0.47 -21.37 -3.17
CA ALA A 169 1.35 -21.03 -2.04
C ALA A 169 1.54 -19.52 -1.88
N PHE A 170 0.62 -18.71 -2.43
CA PHE A 170 0.68 -17.26 -2.31
C PHE A 170 0.68 -16.83 -0.86
N VAL A 171 1.60 -15.96 -0.47
CA VAL A 171 1.73 -15.41 0.88
C VAL A 171 1.95 -13.90 0.81
N CYS A 172 1.09 -13.17 1.47
CA CYS A 172 1.27 -11.74 1.74
C CYS A 172 0.53 -11.43 3.05
N ASN A 173 0.99 -10.48 3.82
CA ASN A 173 0.36 -10.12 5.10
C ASN A 173 0.02 -8.63 5.08
N THR A 174 -1.22 -8.30 4.74
CA THR A 174 -1.74 -6.94 4.71
C THR A 174 -3.20 -6.92 5.14
N ALA A 175 -3.60 -5.88 5.88
CA ALA A 175 -4.98 -5.71 6.36
C ALA A 175 -5.89 -5.11 5.28
N ARG A 176 -5.33 -4.42 4.28
CA ARG A 176 -6.08 -3.64 3.30
C ARG A 176 -6.12 -4.29 1.92
N ALA A 177 -5.89 -5.59 1.88
CA ALA A 177 -6.00 -6.37 0.65
C ALA A 177 -6.66 -7.73 0.90
N ALA A 178 -7.44 -8.17 -0.06
CA ALA A 178 -7.94 -9.53 -0.15
C ALA A 178 -7.62 -10.10 -1.53
N VAL A 179 -7.32 -11.39 -1.58
CA VAL A 179 -6.96 -12.08 -2.82
C VAL A 179 -7.86 -13.30 -2.96
N ILE A 180 -8.33 -13.56 -4.18
CA ILE A 180 -9.08 -14.75 -4.53
C ILE A 180 -8.25 -15.65 -5.46
N TYR A 181 -8.19 -16.92 -5.13
CA TYR A 181 -7.52 -17.93 -5.94
C TYR A 181 -8.42 -18.44 -7.04
N ALA A 182 -7.87 -18.58 -8.25
CA ALA A 182 -8.44 -19.36 -9.35
C ALA A 182 -7.34 -20.15 -10.06
N ASP A 183 -7.69 -21.24 -10.74
CA ASP A 183 -6.73 -21.95 -11.59
C ASP A 183 -6.27 -21.03 -12.73
N ALA A 184 -5.02 -21.18 -13.17
CA ALA A 184 -4.39 -20.30 -14.18
C ALA A 184 -5.22 -20.16 -15.47
N ASP A 185 -5.90 -21.24 -15.91
CA ASP A 185 -6.75 -21.22 -17.10
C ASP A 185 -8.05 -20.43 -16.91
N ASN A 186 -8.40 -20.06 -15.68
CA ASN A 186 -9.65 -19.40 -15.30
C ASN A 186 -9.46 -17.98 -14.77
N LEU A 187 -8.23 -17.47 -14.71
CA LEU A 187 -7.98 -16.07 -14.30
C LEU A 187 -8.64 -15.05 -15.22
N ASN A 188 -8.84 -15.40 -16.49
CA ASN A 188 -9.57 -14.57 -17.46
C ASN A 188 -11.08 -14.44 -17.18
N GLU A 189 -11.63 -15.13 -16.20
CA GLU A 189 -12.98 -14.92 -15.68
C GLU A 189 -13.02 -13.74 -14.69
N GLU A 190 -11.87 -13.10 -14.41
CA GLU A 190 -11.70 -11.97 -13.49
C GLU A 190 -12.39 -12.22 -12.13
N PRO A 191 -11.96 -13.27 -11.40
CA PRO A 191 -12.62 -13.65 -10.16
C PRO A 191 -12.58 -12.56 -9.07
N ASP A 192 -11.57 -11.73 -9.03
CA ASP A 192 -11.45 -10.57 -8.12
C ASP A 192 -12.49 -9.49 -8.44
N ALA A 193 -12.63 -9.11 -9.72
CA ALA A 193 -13.63 -8.16 -10.17
C ALA A 193 -15.06 -8.71 -9.99
N SER A 194 -15.25 -9.99 -10.31
CA SER A 194 -16.53 -10.67 -10.12
C SER A 194 -16.93 -10.71 -8.64
N TYR A 195 -15.99 -11.02 -7.75
CA TYR A 195 -16.24 -11.07 -6.32
C TYR A 195 -16.52 -9.67 -5.75
N THR A 196 -15.73 -8.68 -6.14
CA THR A 196 -15.92 -7.29 -5.73
C THR A 196 -17.24 -6.74 -6.25
N GLY A 197 -17.59 -6.98 -7.52
CA GLY A 197 -18.85 -6.56 -8.11
C GLY A 197 -20.08 -7.20 -7.48
N ASN A 198 -19.94 -8.41 -6.94
CA ASN A 198 -21.01 -9.09 -6.23
C ASN A 198 -21.30 -8.51 -4.83
N VAL A 199 -20.29 -7.96 -4.15
CA VAL A 199 -20.39 -7.53 -2.74
C VAL A 199 -20.20 -6.01 -2.59
N GLY A 200 -19.31 -5.41 -3.34
CA GLY A 200 -18.94 -3.98 -3.23
C GLY A 200 -20.14 -3.01 -3.29
N PRO A 201 -21.17 -3.23 -4.13
CA PRO A 201 -22.34 -2.36 -4.16
C PRO A 201 -23.14 -2.28 -2.86
N PHE A 202 -22.95 -3.21 -1.94
CA PHE A 202 -23.61 -3.18 -0.63
C PHE A 202 -22.86 -2.32 0.41
N TYR A 203 -21.66 -1.84 0.07
CA TYR A 203 -20.99 -0.84 0.90
C TYR A 203 -21.87 0.44 1.00
N PRO A 204 -22.05 1.04 2.17
CA PRO A 204 -21.32 0.83 3.43
C PRO A 204 -21.95 -0.16 4.41
N THR A 205 -22.96 -0.91 4.06
CA THR A 205 -23.56 -1.86 5.02
C THR A 205 -22.61 -3.02 5.34
N SER A 206 -22.69 -3.52 6.58
CA SER A 206 -21.94 -4.72 6.97
C SER A 206 -22.50 -5.94 6.25
N VAL A 207 -21.81 -6.36 5.22
CA VAL A 207 -22.16 -7.54 4.41
C VAL A 207 -21.00 -8.52 4.50
N THR A 208 -21.26 -9.72 5.04
CA THR A 208 -20.22 -10.75 5.02
C THR A 208 -19.77 -11.08 3.62
N TRP A 209 -18.47 -11.19 3.43
CA TRP A 209 -17.85 -11.58 2.16
C TRP A 209 -17.81 -13.11 2.01
N LYS A 210 -17.94 -13.86 3.08
CA LYS A 210 -18.17 -15.31 3.06
C LYS A 210 -19.54 -15.65 2.44
N PHE A 211 -19.67 -16.86 1.88
CA PHE A 211 -20.87 -17.39 1.26
C PHE A 211 -21.36 -16.64 0.02
N LYS A 212 -20.53 -15.80 -0.57
CA LYS A 212 -20.88 -15.12 -1.82
C LYS A 212 -20.70 -16.03 -3.03
N ARG A 213 -21.41 -15.71 -4.09
CA ARG A 213 -21.46 -16.50 -5.32
C ARG A 213 -21.15 -15.59 -6.52
N PRO A 214 -19.88 -15.22 -6.72
CA PRO A 214 -19.49 -14.35 -7.82
C PRO A 214 -19.78 -15.00 -9.17
N GLN A 215 -20.30 -14.21 -10.10
CA GLN A 215 -20.67 -14.63 -11.44
C GLN A 215 -19.57 -14.24 -12.45
N ASP A 216 -19.47 -14.94 -13.56
CA ASP A 216 -18.42 -14.78 -14.58
C ASP A 216 -18.45 -13.44 -15.37
N GLY A 217 -19.19 -12.45 -14.92
CA GLY A 217 -19.29 -11.15 -15.59
C GLY A 217 -20.09 -11.16 -16.89
N ASN A 218 -20.50 -12.31 -17.40
CA ASN A 218 -21.33 -12.40 -18.58
C ASN A 218 -22.81 -12.13 -18.26
N ALA A 219 -23.28 -10.94 -18.60
CA ALA A 219 -24.67 -10.52 -18.34
C ALA A 219 -25.75 -11.43 -18.95
N SER A 220 -25.38 -12.26 -19.92
CA SER A 220 -26.29 -13.21 -20.58
C SER A 220 -26.37 -14.57 -19.88
N THR A 221 -25.52 -14.83 -18.92
CA THR A 221 -25.45 -16.09 -18.17
C THR A 221 -25.45 -15.81 -16.67
N THR A 222 -25.99 -16.73 -15.88
CA THR A 222 -25.86 -16.71 -14.42
C THR A 222 -24.81 -17.71 -13.96
N LYS A 223 -23.85 -18.00 -14.82
CA LYS A 223 -22.74 -18.90 -14.52
C LYS A 223 -21.88 -18.27 -13.44
N LEU A 224 -21.52 -19.03 -12.43
CA LEU A 224 -20.53 -18.64 -11.45
C LEU A 224 -19.13 -18.73 -12.08
N ILE A 225 -18.17 -18.01 -11.53
CA ILE A 225 -16.75 -18.26 -11.83
C ILE A 225 -16.43 -19.74 -11.62
N THR A 226 -15.48 -20.23 -12.37
CA THR A 226 -15.15 -21.67 -12.37
C THR A 226 -14.60 -22.13 -11.02
N LEU A 227 -15.13 -23.25 -10.54
CA LEU A 227 -14.65 -23.86 -9.30
C LEU A 227 -13.22 -24.39 -9.48
N PRO A 228 -12.26 -23.94 -8.66
CA PRO A 228 -10.87 -24.37 -8.79
C PRO A 228 -10.69 -25.84 -8.37
N LEU A 229 -9.78 -26.52 -9.04
CA LEU A 229 -9.39 -27.91 -8.75
C LEU A 229 -8.33 -27.92 -7.64
N LEU A 230 -8.77 -28.11 -6.40
CA LEU A 230 -7.92 -28.10 -5.23
C LEU A 230 -8.01 -29.41 -4.46
N THR A 231 -6.86 -29.95 -4.06
CA THR A 231 -6.74 -31.01 -3.07
C THR A 231 -7.02 -30.46 -1.66
N ASP A 232 -7.26 -31.32 -0.70
CA ASP A 232 -7.52 -30.88 0.69
C ASP A 232 -6.32 -30.14 1.29
N GLY A 233 -5.08 -30.60 1.02
CA GLY A 233 -3.88 -29.92 1.50
C GLY A 233 -3.67 -28.52 0.86
N GLU A 234 -4.01 -28.37 -0.42
CA GLU A 234 -3.94 -27.05 -1.09
C GLU A 234 -5.00 -26.09 -0.55
N ARG A 235 -6.19 -26.58 -0.23
CA ARG A 235 -7.23 -25.79 0.45
C ARG A 235 -6.78 -25.33 1.82
N GLU A 236 -6.15 -26.22 2.60
CA GLU A 236 -5.61 -25.88 3.90
C GLU A 236 -4.51 -24.80 3.80
N THR A 237 -3.59 -24.94 2.85
CA THR A 237 -2.55 -23.94 2.59
C THR A 237 -3.15 -22.58 2.24
N LEU A 238 -4.16 -22.53 1.35
CA LEU A 238 -4.83 -21.26 1.00
C LEU A 238 -5.53 -20.64 2.22
N LEU A 239 -6.17 -21.45 3.07
CA LEU A 239 -6.81 -20.98 4.30
C LEU A 239 -5.80 -20.44 5.32
N GLU A 240 -4.68 -21.12 5.51
CA GLU A 240 -3.59 -20.67 6.39
C GLU A 240 -2.98 -19.34 5.92
N ASN A 241 -2.91 -19.15 4.60
CA ASN A 241 -2.41 -17.92 3.98
C ASN A 241 -3.50 -16.85 3.77
N HIS A 242 -4.71 -17.07 4.26
CA HIS A 242 -5.85 -16.16 4.14
C HIS A 242 -6.24 -15.79 2.70
N VAL A 243 -5.99 -16.69 1.76
CA VAL A 243 -6.39 -16.53 0.36
C VAL A 243 -7.80 -17.08 0.17
N ASN A 244 -8.71 -16.25 -0.30
CA ASN A 244 -10.08 -16.67 -0.57
C ASN A 244 -10.15 -17.54 -1.82
N PHE A 245 -11.11 -18.44 -1.89
CA PHE A 245 -11.35 -19.26 -3.08
C PHE A 245 -12.80 -19.73 -3.14
N LEU A 246 -13.27 -20.07 -4.34
CA LEU A 246 -14.56 -20.68 -4.53
C LEU A 246 -14.50 -22.16 -4.09
N THR A 247 -15.42 -22.60 -3.26
CA THR A 247 -15.54 -23.97 -2.78
C THR A 247 -16.94 -24.52 -3.08
N GLU A 248 -17.08 -25.84 -3.05
CA GLU A 248 -18.38 -26.50 -3.11
C GLU A 248 -18.57 -27.37 -1.87
N GLU A 249 -19.63 -27.09 -1.10
CA GLU A 249 -20.07 -27.90 0.01
C GLU A 249 -21.58 -28.19 -0.14
N TYR A 250 -21.99 -29.43 0.07
CA TYR A 250 -23.37 -29.87 -0.08
C TYR A 250 -24.01 -29.44 -1.43
N LYS A 251 -23.27 -29.51 -2.52
CA LYS A 251 -23.65 -29.06 -3.87
C LYS A 251 -24.01 -27.56 -3.93
N ARG A 252 -23.42 -26.77 -3.09
CA ARG A 252 -23.51 -25.30 -3.08
C ARG A 252 -22.12 -24.70 -3.24
N GLN A 253 -21.95 -23.91 -4.27
CA GLN A 253 -20.71 -23.18 -4.53
C GLN A 253 -20.76 -21.81 -3.88
N TYR A 254 -19.69 -21.43 -3.22
CA TYR A 254 -19.57 -20.13 -2.55
C TYR A 254 -18.11 -19.82 -2.23
N VAL A 255 -17.79 -18.52 -2.03
CA VAL A 255 -16.46 -18.10 -1.59
C VAL A 255 -16.25 -18.48 -0.12
N LYS A 256 -15.11 -19.11 0.14
CA LYS A 256 -14.67 -19.54 1.48
C LYS A 256 -14.05 -18.34 2.20
N ASP A 257 -14.40 -18.17 3.46
CA ASP A 257 -13.92 -17.26 4.49
C ASP A 257 -14.24 -15.78 4.33
N GLY A 258 -13.84 -15.07 3.29
CA GLY A 258 -14.05 -13.61 3.13
C GLY A 258 -13.12 -12.79 4.03
N THR A 259 -11.82 -13.10 3.98
CA THR A 259 -10.77 -12.50 4.81
C THR A 259 -9.80 -11.68 3.97
N CYS A 260 -9.21 -10.69 4.62
CA CYS A 260 -8.01 -9.99 4.17
C CYS A 260 -6.78 -10.90 4.34
N LEU A 261 -5.67 -10.53 3.72
CA LEU A 261 -4.43 -11.32 3.74
C LEU A 261 -3.75 -11.41 5.12
N ASN A 262 -4.15 -10.61 6.10
CA ASN A 262 -3.74 -10.75 7.51
C ASN A 262 -4.69 -11.63 8.35
N GLY A 263 -5.76 -12.14 7.77
CA GLY A 263 -6.77 -12.96 8.45
C GLY A 263 -7.95 -12.20 9.04
N GLU A 264 -7.94 -10.86 9.03
CA GLU A 264 -9.10 -10.07 9.46
C GLU A 264 -10.25 -10.23 8.44
N PHE A 265 -11.49 -10.10 8.88
CA PHE A 265 -12.62 -10.13 7.95
C PHE A 265 -12.73 -8.84 7.14
N ILE A 266 -13.05 -8.98 5.85
CA ILE A 266 -13.16 -7.83 4.93
C ILE A 266 -14.21 -6.83 5.42
N ASP A 267 -15.35 -7.29 5.90
CA ASP A 267 -16.43 -6.42 6.40
C ASP A 267 -16.01 -5.62 7.65
N VAL A 268 -15.10 -6.11 8.47
CA VAL A 268 -14.54 -5.38 9.62
C VAL A 268 -13.68 -4.20 9.14
N VAL A 269 -12.80 -4.44 8.19
CA VAL A 269 -11.92 -3.40 7.62
C VAL A 269 -12.76 -2.32 6.93
N LEU A 270 -13.69 -2.72 6.07
CA LEU A 270 -14.56 -1.79 5.34
C LEU A 270 -15.47 -0.99 6.28
N GLY A 271 -15.99 -1.63 7.33
CA GLY A 271 -16.81 -0.97 8.34
C GLY A 271 -16.03 0.07 9.14
N GLY A 272 -14.80 -0.26 9.53
CA GLY A 272 -13.90 0.67 10.22
C GLY A 272 -13.57 1.89 9.37
N ASP A 273 -13.26 1.68 8.09
CA ASP A 273 -12.98 2.77 7.14
C ASP A 273 -14.18 3.69 6.96
N TRP A 274 -15.38 3.12 6.83
CA TRP A 274 -16.59 3.91 6.71
C TRP A 274 -16.83 4.77 7.95
N ILE A 275 -16.69 4.21 9.15
CA ILE A 275 -16.84 4.95 10.40
C ILE A 275 -15.83 6.11 10.47
N ALA A 276 -14.55 5.83 10.15
CA ALA A 276 -13.50 6.85 10.17
C ALA A 276 -13.77 7.99 9.17
N LYS A 277 -14.18 7.65 7.94
CA LYS A 277 -14.56 8.66 6.93
C LYS A 277 -15.77 9.45 7.39
N ARG A 278 -16.84 8.80 7.83
CA ARG A 278 -18.09 9.45 8.23
C ARG A 278 -17.91 10.37 9.42
N MET A 279 -17.14 9.95 10.43
CA MET A 279 -16.81 10.83 11.55
C MET A 279 -16.11 12.10 11.08
N ARG A 280 -15.17 11.97 10.18
CA ARG A 280 -14.41 13.11 9.66
C ARG A 280 -15.31 14.05 8.88
N ASP A 281 -16.15 13.53 8.00
CA ASP A 281 -17.10 14.33 7.22
C ASP A 281 -18.01 15.16 8.18
N LEU A 282 -18.59 14.51 9.18
CA LEU A 282 -19.45 15.20 10.17
C LEU A 282 -18.70 16.21 11.05
N LEU A 283 -17.45 15.91 11.40
CA LEU A 283 -16.61 16.85 12.16
C LEU A 283 -16.30 18.10 11.32
N TYR A 284 -15.96 17.93 10.04
CA TYR A 284 -15.75 19.06 9.13
C TYR A 284 -17.03 19.86 8.91
N ASP A 285 -18.17 19.20 8.73
CA ASP A 285 -19.46 19.88 8.58
C ASP A 285 -19.75 20.80 9.80
N ILE A 286 -19.58 20.28 11.01
CA ILE A 286 -19.76 21.09 12.24
C ILE A 286 -18.80 22.28 12.28
N LEU A 287 -17.53 22.09 11.91
CA LEU A 287 -16.53 23.16 11.94
C LEU A 287 -16.79 24.22 10.87
N LEU A 288 -17.32 23.84 9.70
CA LEU A 288 -17.59 24.75 8.58
C LEU A 288 -18.92 25.51 8.74
N GLU A 289 -19.95 24.84 9.27
CA GLU A 289 -21.28 25.43 9.42
C GLU A 289 -21.38 26.41 10.58
N ASN A 290 -20.50 26.31 11.57
CA ASN A 290 -20.52 27.18 12.75
C ASN A 290 -19.47 28.30 12.66
N ALA A 291 -19.89 29.53 12.73
CA ALA A 291 -18.99 30.68 12.70
C ALA A 291 -17.94 30.69 13.83
N ASN A 292 -18.29 30.09 14.98
CA ASN A 292 -17.40 29.91 16.10
C ASN A 292 -17.88 28.76 16.99
N ILE A 293 -16.96 27.87 17.34
CA ILE A 293 -17.18 26.85 18.37
C ILE A 293 -16.32 27.25 19.57
N ASN A 294 -16.95 27.54 20.69
CA ASN A 294 -16.25 27.98 21.90
C ASN A 294 -15.34 26.86 22.43
N TYR A 295 -14.12 27.23 22.82
CA TYR A 295 -13.21 26.30 23.49
C TYR A 295 -13.64 26.11 24.95
N GLY A 296 -14.53 25.16 25.19
CA GLY A 296 -15.14 24.84 26.46
C GLY A 296 -16.10 23.67 26.38
N ASP A 297 -16.69 23.27 27.49
CA ASP A 297 -17.54 22.08 27.59
C ASP A 297 -18.71 22.08 26.58
N ASP A 298 -19.32 23.24 26.34
CA ASP A 298 -20.41 23.36 25.35
C ASP A 298 -19.92 23.09 23.92
N GLY A 299 -18.78 23.66 23.56
CA GLY A 299 -18.18 23.43 22.23
C GLY A 299 -17.66 21.99 22.04
N PHE A 300 -17.07 21.42 23.08
CA PHE A 300 -16.65 20.02 23.08
C PHE A 300 -17.85 19.08 22.97
N GLY A 301 -18.95 19.39 23.66
CA GLY A 301 -20.20 18.66 23.50
C GLY A 301 -20.75 18.71 22.06
N MET A 302 -20.70 19.90 21.44
CA MET A 302 -21.13 20.07 20.04
C MET A 302 -20.30 19.19 19.09
N ILE A 303 -18.98 19.21 19.23
CA ILE A 303 -18.08 18.33 18.42
C ILE A 303 -18.36 16.87 18.71
N GLY A 304 -18.61 16.50 19.96
CA GLY A 304 -18.95 15.12 20.37
C GLY A 304 -20.25 14.61 19.72
N THR A 305 -21.18 15.49 19.33
CA THR A 305 -22.40 15.05 18.61
C THR A 305 -22.10 14.45 17.26
N ALA A 306 -21.07 14.90 16.54
CA ALA A 306 -20.64 14.30 15.28
C ALA A 306 -20.19 12.84 15.46
N VAL A 307 -19.40 12.58 16.51
CA VAL A 307 -18.95 11.23 16.82
C VAL A 307 -20.14 10.32 17.17
N LEU A 308 -21.06 10.80 18.03
CA LEU A 308 -22.27 10.07 18.38
C LEU A 308 -23.14 9.78 17.16
N GLN A 309 -23.29 10.74 16.24
CA GLN A 309 -24.06 10.59 15.01
C GLN A 309 -23.43 9.54 14.09
N ALA A 310 -22.10 9.58 13.87
CA ALA A 310 -21.41 8.59 13.05
C ALA A 310 -21.61 7.16 13.57
N LEU A 311 -21.50 6.97 14.88
CA LEU A 311 -21.70 5.66 15.52
C LEU A 311 -23.16 5.20 15.48
N ALA A 312 -24.13 6.11 15.59
CA ALA A 312 -25.53 5.80 15.41
C ALA A 312 -25.83 5.36 13.96
N GLU A 313 -25.34 6.09 12.96
CA GLU A 313 -25.46 5.73 11.54
C GLU A 313 -24.76 4.37 11.26
N ALA A 314 -23.57 4.13 11.82
CA ALA A 314 -22.90 2.82 11.72
C ALA A 314 -23.72 1.68 12.33
N THR A 315 -24.49 1.97 13.37
CA THR A 315 -25.44 1.02 13.97
C THR A 315 -26.59 0.72 13.01
N ASP A 316 -27.13 1.74 12.35
CA ASP A 316 -28.21 1.57 11.38
C ASP A 316 -27.78 0.78 10.14
N LEU A 317 -26.51 0.88 9.78
CA LEU A 317 -25.87 0.10 8.71
C LEU A 317 -25.46 -1.31 9.14
N ASN A 318 -25.72 -1.72 10.39
CA ASN A 318 -25.29 -2.98 10.99
C ASN A 318 -23.77 -3.20 11.03
N ILE A 319 -22.98 -2.15 11.03
CA ILE A 319 -21.55 -2.20 11.28
C ILE A 319 -21.33 -2.39 12.80
N ILE A 320 -22.06 -1.64 13.61
CA ILE A 320 -22.05 -1.72 15.07
C ILE A 320 -23.23 -2.56 15.53
N ALA A 321 -23.00 -3.41 16.52
CA ALA A 321 -24.03 -4.25 17.14
C ALA A 321 -25.14 -3.42 17.79
N ARG A 322 -26.36 -3.96 17.76
CA ARG A 322 -27.49 -3.42 18.51
C ARG A 322 -27.70 -4.20 19.80
N ASP A 323 -27.92 -3.48 20.87
CA ASP A 323 -28.40 -4.10 22.10
C ASP A 323 -29.78 -4.74 21.88
N PRO A 324 -29.96 -6.02 22.27
CA PRO A 324 -31.20 -6.75 22.01
C PRO A 324 -32.45 -6.14 22.67
N GLU A 325 -32.31 -5.47 23.83
CA GLU A 325 -33.42 -4.93 24.60
C GLU A 325 -33.72 -3.47 24.18
N SER A 326 -32.71 -2.59 24.25
CA SER A 326 -32.88 -1.17 23.95
C SER A 326 -32.94 -0.84 22.47
N LYS A 327 -32.45 -1.73 21.60
CA LYS A 327 -32.29 -1.54 20.14
C LYS A 327 -31.33 -0.42 19.76
N THR A 328 -30.60 0.14 20.71
CA THR A 328 -29.56 1.15 20.48
C THR A 328 -28.22 0.49 20.12
N GLY A 329 -27.32 1.25 19.53
CA GLY A 329 -25.97 0.79 19.25
C GLY A 329 -25.19 0.48 20.52
N VAL A 330 -24.40 -0.60 20.49
CA VAL A 330 -23.51 -0.96 21.60
C VAL A 330 -22.19 -0.22 21.43
N PHE A 331 -22.15 1.01 21.91
CA PHE A 331 -20.94 1.84 21.89
C PHE A 331 -20.91 2.78 23.10
N THR A 332 -19.72 3.26 23.44
CA THR A 332 -19.48 4.30 24.43
C THR A 332 -18.65 5.42 23.83
N VAL A 333 -18.93 6.67 24.24
CA VAL A 333 -18.17 7.84 23.82
C VAL A 333 -17.82 8.65 25.06
N VAL A 334 -16.55 9.01 25.21
CA VAL A 334 -16.06 9.89 26.26
C VAL A 334 -15.65 11.21 25.64
N ILE A 335 -16.43 12.24 25.92
CA ILE A 335 -16.16 13.60 25.47
C ILE A 335 -15.37 14.29 26.59
N PRO A 336 -14.15 14.81 26.31
CA PRO A 336 -13.32 15.43 27.32
C PRO A 336 -13.95 16.72 27.83
N LYS A 337 -13.61 17.11 29.06
CA LYS A 337 -14.01 18.40 29.65
C LYS A 337 -12.92 19.44 29.46
N TYR A 338 -13.31 20.70 29.46
CA TYR A 338 -12.36 21.82 29.40
C TYR A 338 -11.25 21.72 30.47
N ALA A 339 -11.61 21.26 31.67
CA ALA A 339 -10.66 21.10 32.77
C ALA A 339 -9.56 20.05 32.49
N GLU A 340 -9.78 19.12 31.56
CA GLU A 340 -8.84 18.09 31.18
C GLU A 340 -7.85 18.59 30.12
N SER A 341 -8.10 19.73 29.49
CA SER A 341 -7.20 20.31 28.50
C SER A 341 -5.95 20.91 29.14
N THR A 342 -4.82 20.68 28.49
CA THR A 342 -3.54 21.27 28.88
C THR A 342 -3.46 22.75 28.49
N GLU A 343 -2.51 23.49 29.08
CA GLU A 343 -2.28 24.89 28.72
C GLU A 343 -1.85 25.07 27.27
N ASP A 344 -1.03 24.13 26.74
CA ASP A 344 -0.60 24.12 25.34
C ASP A 344 -1.77 23.84 24.39
N GLN A 345 -2.65 22.91 24.71
CA GLN A 345 -3.86 22.62 23.92
C GLN A 345 -4.76 23.86 23.84
N ARG A 346 -4.99 24.56 24.98
CA ARG A 346 -5.77 25.80 25.01
C ARG A 346 -5.12 26.90 24.18
N ARG A 347 -3.81 27.07 24.28
CA ARG A 347 -3.07 28.09 23.52
C ARG A 347 -3.13 27.83 22.04
N ASN A 348 -3.00 26.57 21.61
CA ASN A 348 -3.02 26.16 20.23
C ASN A 348 -4.43 25.86 19.69
N ARG A 349 -5.47 26.00 20.52
CA ARG A 349 -6.87 25.71 20.19
C ARG A 349 -7.10 24.25 19.74
N VAL A 350 -6.36 23.33 20.31
CA VAL A 350 -6.48 21.89 20.06
C VAL A 350 -7.31 21.28 21.16
N MET A 351 -8.46 20.69 20.82
CA MET A 351 -9.30 19.96 21.75
C MET A 351 -8.61 18.67 22.20
N PRO A 352 -8.73 18.26 23.47
CA PRO A 352 -8.33 16.91 23.88
C PRO A 352 -9.11 15.84 23.11
N ASP A 353 -8.55 14.64 22.99
CA ASP A 353 -9.12 13.57 22.17
C ASP A 353 -10.48 13.09 22.71
N ILE A 354 -11.43 12.90 21.79
CA ILE A 354 -12.65 12.16 22.06
C ILE A 354 -12.32 10.68 21.88
N THR A 355 -12.56 9.88 22.91
CA THR A 355 -12.36 8.43 22.84
C THR A 355 -13.69 7.70 22.72
N TRP A 356 -13.72 6.64 21.95
CA TRP A 356 -14.92 5.82 21.78
C TRP A 356 -14.57 4.35 21.64
N GLU A 357 -15.50 3.49 22.02
CA GLU A 357 -15.44 2.05 21.86
C GLU A 357 -16.78 1.57 21.31
N ALA A 358 -16.77 0.61 20.40
CA ALA A 358 -17.98 0.04 19.82
C ALA A 358 -17.83 -1.46 19.59
N GLN A 359 -18.93 -2.19 19.74
CA GLN A 359 -18.98 -3.61 19.43
C GLN A 359 -19.40 -3.82 17.98
N LEU A 360 -18.63 -4.60 17.22
CA LEU A 360 -18.98 -4.96 15.85
C LEU A 360 -20.22 -5.88 15.83
N ALA A 361 -21.07 -5.70 14.84
CA ALA A 361 -22.25 -6.55 14.64
C ALA A 361 -21.88 -7.99 14.28
N GLY A 362 -20.82 -8.15 13.48
CA GLY A 362 -20.34 -9.46 13.03
C GLY A 362 -21.35 -10.27 12.22
N ALA A 363 -20.90 -11.30 11.53
CA ALA A 363 -21.74 -12.22 10.77
C ALA A 363 -21.59 -13.65 11.29
N VAL A 364 -22.65 -14.45 11.18
CA VAL A 364 -22.61 -15.87 11.56
C VAL A 364 -21.98 -16.68 10.43
N HIS A 365 -20.79 -17.20 10.68
CA HIS A 365 -20.04 -18.02 9.72
C HIS A 365 -20.16 -19.53 9.94
N GLN A 366 -20.64 -19.96 11.10
CA GLN A 366 -20.81 -21.37 11.42
C GLN A 366 -22.03 -21.59 12.31
N VAL A 367 -22.81 -22.61 12.00
CA VAL A 367 -23.95 -23.05 12.80
C VAL A 367 -23.78 -24.54 13.15
N LYS A 368 -23.90 -24.88 14.43
CA LYS A 368 -23.92 -26.24 14.92
C LYS A 368 -25.27 -26.50 15.57
N THR A 369 -25.97 -27.57 15.17
CA THR A 369 -27.24 -27.99 15.76
C THR A 369 -27.06 -29.33 16.44
N LYS A 370 -27.72 -29.51 17.58
CA LYS A 370 -27.83 -30.79 18.25
C LYS A 370 -29.31 -31.10 18.43
N GLY A 371 -29.71 -32.29 18.03
CA GLY A 371 -31.07 -32.74 18.15
C GLY A 371 -31.14 -34.19 18.66
N VAL A 372 -32.17 -34.54 19.45
CA VAL A 372 -32.45 -35.88 19.88
C VAL A 372 -33.86 -36.25 19.44
N LEU A 373 -33.96 -37.29 18.64
CA LEU A 373 -35.25 -37.86 18.29
C LEU A 373 -35.69 -38.85 19.39
N ARG A 374 -36.87 -38.65 19.96
CA ARG A 374 -37.48 -39.55 20.94
C ARG A 374 -38.74 -40.09 20.35
N ALA A 375 -39.03 -41.36 20.59
CA ALA A 375 -40.29 -42.02 20.15
C ALA A 375 -41.51 -41.48 20.90
N THR A 376 -41.32 -40.92 22.09
CA THR A 376 -42.32 -40.23 22.90
C THR A 376 -41.68 -39.00 23.53
N LEU A 377 -42.37 -37.87 23.53
CA LEU A 377 -41.98 -36.65 24.25
C LEU A 377 -42.52 -36.70 25.68
#